data_364df1e292554923927a8362c2024598
#
_entry.id   364df1e292554923927a8362c2024598
#
_cell.length_a   1.000
_cell.length_b   1.000
_cell.length_c   1.000
_cell.angle_alpha   90.00
_cell.angle_beta   90.00
_cell.angle_gamma   90.00
#
_symmetry.space_group_name_H-M   'P 1'
#
loop_
_entity.id
_entity.type
_entity.pdbx_description
1 polymer ?
#
loop_
_entity_poly.entity_id
_entity_poly.type
_entity_poly.pdbx_seq_one_letter_code
_entity_poly.pdbx_strand_id
1 'polypeptide(L)'
;MSAKTEKSGKPANPARRKALEDLARFGGGATACALMLAGFGEQSRAMPAETLRPPGALPEKDFLAACIRCGLCVRDCPYDTLKLADWADGPALGTPYFIARKVPCEMCDTIPCVKACPTGALDHTLVEINKAKMGAAVITSRETCLNLQGLRCDICYRVCPVIDKAITLETTHNGRTQRHAVFEPVVHAEYCTGCGKCEKSCPLGDAAIKVLPPKLAF
;
A
#
# COMPACT_ATOMS: atom_id res chain seq x y z
N MET A 1 49.87 -11.39 63.09
CA MET A 1 48.51 -11.28 63.63
C MET A 1 47.75 -10.27 62.82
N SER A 2 46.91 -10.73 61.90
CA SER A 2 46.23 -9.83 60.94
C SER A 2 44.71 -9.90 61.25
N ALA A 3 44.18 -8.80 61.78
CA ALA A 3 42.79 -8.68 62.14
C ALA A 3 41.94 -8.45 60.87
N LYS A 4 41.07 -9.39 60.52
CA LYS A 4 40.03 -9.24 59.53
C LYS A 4 38.90 -8.38 60.08
N THR A 5 38.70 -7.19 59.52
CA THR A 5 37.54 -6.32 59.77
C THR A 5 36.32 -6.89 59.05
N GLU A 6 35.45 -7.50 59.81
CA GLU A 6 34.12 -7.98 59.37
C GLU A 6 33.16 -6.78 59.24
N LYS A 7 32.79 -6.47 58.01
CA LYS A 7 31.76 -5.42 57.72
C LYS A 7 30.39 -6.04 58.00
N SER A 8 29.83 -5.71 59.14
CA SER A 8 28.43 -6.01 59.49
C SER A 8 27.50 -5.21 58.58
N GLY A 9 26.98 -5.88 57.53
CA GLY A 9 25.91 -5.33 56.68
C GLY A 9 24.58 -5.32 57.43
N LYS A 10 24.03 -4.14 57.68
CA LYS A 10 22.64 -3.99 58.22
C LYS A 10 21.67 -4.79 57.36
N PRO A 11 20.75 -5.61 57.91
CA PRO A 11 19.76 -6.36 57.15
C PRO A 11 18.86 -5.39 56.37
N ALA A 12 18.74 -5.62 55.08
CA ALA A 12 17.89 -4.80 54.19
C ALA A 12 16.44 -4.90 54.63
N ASN A 13 15.80 -3.78 54.85
CA ASN A 13 14.40 -3.71 55.27
C ASN A 13 13.50 -4.39 54.23
N PRO A 14 12.80 -5.50 54.57
CA PRO A 14 12.02 -6.30 53.64
C PRO A 14 10.91 -5.50 52.94
N ALA A 15 10.35 -4.48 53.62
CA ALA A 15 9.35 -3.60 53.00
C ALA A 15 9.93 -2.73 51.86
N ARG A 16 11.18 -2.24 52.02
CA ARG A 16 11.87 -1.48 50.95
C ARG A 16 12.19 -2.35 49.76
N ARG A 17 12.60 -3.62 50.00
CA ARG A 17 12.90 -4.56 48.93
C ARG A 17 11.64 -4.89 48.10
N LYS A 18 10.52 -5.14 48.77
CA LYS A 18 9.23 -5.41 48.12
C LYS A 18 8.73 -4.20 47.34
N ALA A 19 8.83 -2.99 47.88
CA ALA A 19 8.46 -1.77 47.17
C ALA A 19 9.31 -1.54 45.91
N LEU A 20 10.61 -1.84 45.94
CA LEU A 20 11.48 -1.72 44.74
C LEU A 20 11.17 -2.81 43.69
N GLU A 21 10.86 -4.05 44.15
CA GLU A 21 10.42 -5.13 43.26
C GLU A 21 9.09 -4.79 42.57
N ASP A 22 8.14 -4.22 43.30
CA ASP A 22 6.84 -3.80 42.77
C ASP A 22 7.00 -2.59 41.78
N LEU A 23 7.83 -1.61 42.14
CA LEU A 23 8.16 -0.49 41.23
C LEU A 23 8.83 -0.98 39.93
N ALA A 24 9.77 -1.94 40.02
CA ALA A 24 10.42 -2.52 38.86
C ALA A 24 9.44 -3.30 37.95
N ARG A 25 8.49 -4.01 38.56
CA ARG A 25 7.44 -4.73 37.81
C ARG A 25 6.46 -3.79 37.13
N PHE A 26 5.98 -2.76 37.82
CA PHE A 26 5.08 -1.77 37.25
C PHE A 26 5.77 -0.89 36.20
N GLY A 27 6.99 -0.44 36.46
CA GLY A 27 7.79 0.35 35.50
C GLY A 27 8.16 -0.46 34.25
N GLY A 28 8.57 -1.73 34.40
CA GLY A 28 8.86 -2.61 33.27
C GLY A 28 7.63 -2.93 32.43
N GLY A 29 6.49 -3.16 33.07
CA GLY A 29 5.22 -3.38 32.35
C GLY A 29 4.75 -2.16 31.56
N ALA A 30 4.82 -0.97 32.18
CA ALA A 30 4.42 0.26 31.51
C ALA A 30 5.31 0.63 30.31
N THR A 31 6.63 0.44 30.44
CA THR A 31 7.57 0.66 29.30
C THR A 31 7.36 -0.35 28.18
N ALA A 32 7.15 -1.63 28.49
CA ALA A 32 6.86 -2.63 27.46
C ALA A 32 5.54 -2.32 26.73
N CYS A 33 4.51 -1.92 27.47
CA CYS A 33 3.22 -1.51 26.87
C CYS A 33 3.35 -0.26 25.99
N ALA A 34 4.12 0.74 26.42
CA ALA A 34 4.38 1.94 25.64
C ALA A 34 5.17 1.67 24.36
N LEU A 35 6.18 0.77 24.42
CA LEU A 35 6.94 0.35 23.25
C LEU A 35 6.08 -0.45 22.26
N MET A 36 5.22 -1.34 22.76
CA MET A 36 4.25 -2.04 21.90
C MET A 36 3.28 -1.05 21.22
N LEU A 37 2.70 -0.13 21.99
CA LEU A 37 1.78 0.87 21.44
C LEU A 37 2.46 1.79 20.41
N ALA A 38 3.73 2.19 20.64
CA ALA A 38 4.50 2.97 19.68
C ALA A 38 4.78 2.16 18.40
N GLY A 39 5.19 0.89 18.52
CA GLY A 39 5.40 0.00 17.38
C GLY A 39 4.13 -0.23 16.56
N PHE A 40 2.98 -0.43 17.20
CA PHE A 40 1.68 -0.51 16.53
C PHE A 40 1.28 0.81 15.86
N GLY A 41 1.60 1.94 16.45
CA GLY A 41 1.31 3.26 15.88
C GLY A 41 2.10 3.55 14.59
N GLU A 42 3.34 3.08 14.48
CA GLU A 42 4.15 3.23 13.27
C GLU A 42 3.70 2.24 12.17
N GLN A 43 3.41 1.00 12.53
CA GLN A 43 2.95 -0.02 11.59
C GLN A 43 1.59 0.34 10.94
N SER A 44 0.72 1.05 11.68
CA SER A 44 -0.57 1.52 11.17
C SER A 44 -0.46 2.68 10.17
N ARG A 45 0.71 3.30 10.03
CA ARG A 45 0.95 4.45 9.13
C ARG A 45 1.59 4.07 7.81
N ALA A 46 2.17 2.88 7.71
CA ALA A 46 2.83 2.41 6.50
C ALA A 46 1.86 1.61 5.63
N MET A 47 1.42 2.19 4.51
CA MET A 47 0.73 1.39 3.50
C MET A 47 1.74 0.47 2.79
N PRO A 48 1.47 -0.85 2.70
CA PRO A 48 2.24 -1.74 1.85
C PRO A 48 2.25 -1.24 0.40
N ALA A 49 3.37 -1.43 -0.30
CA ALA A 49 3.52 -0.98 -1.68
C ALA A 49 2.46 -1.56 -2.65
N GLU A 50 1.88 -2.70 -2.30
CA GLU A 50 0.87 -3.38 -3.12
C GLU A 50 -0.57 -2.94 -2.84
N THR A 51 -0.79 -2.10 -1.82
CA THR A 51 -2.14 -1.68 -1.42
C THR A 51 -2.46 -0.31 -1.98
N LEU A 52 -3.64 -0.19 -2.57
CA LEU A 52 -4.13 1.01 -3.22
C LEU A 52 -5.42 1.48 -2.57
N ARG A 53 -5.64 2.78 -2.55
CA ARG A 53 -6.90 3.39 -2.08
C ARG A 53 -7.94 3.43 -3.19
N PRO A 54 -9.25 3.44 -2.85
CA PRO A 54 -10.33 3.65 -3.82
C PRO A 54 -10.14 4.92 -4.65
N PRO A 55 -10.78 5.02 -5.84
CA PRO A 55 -10.81 6.26 -6.59
C PRO A 55 -11.36 7.41 -5.75
N GLY A 56 -10.79 8.59 -5.94
CA GLY A 56 -11.17 9.80 -5.19
C GLY A 56 -10.67 9.85 -3.74
N ALA A 57 -9.89 8.88 -3.27
CA ALA A 57 -9.33 8.93 -1.92
C ALA A 57 -8.47 10.20 -1.74
N LEU A 58 -8.71 10.92 -0.65
CA LEU A 58 -7.89 12.05 -0.24
C LEU A 58 -6.44 11.60 0.05
N PRO A 59 -5.48 12.52 0.17
CA PRO A 59 -4.15 12.18 0.66
C PRO A 59 -4.24 11.37 1.96
N GLU A 60 -3.38 10.36 2.15
CA GLU A 60 -3.52 9.32 3.18
C GLU A 60 -3.84 9.87 4.58
N LYS A 61 -3.20 10.97 4.99
CA LYS A 61 -3.44 11.61 6.29
C LYS A 61 -4.89 12.12 6.41
N ASP A 62 -5.36 12.81 5.39
CA ASP A 62 -6.70 13.42 5.38
C ASP A 62 -7.77 12.35 5.17
N PHE A 63 -7.47 11.34 4.35
CA PHE A 63 -8.30 10.16 4.17
C PHE A 63 -8.53 9.44 5.50
N LEU A 64 -7.48 9.17 6.28
CA LEU A 64 -7.59 8.50 7.57
C LEU A 64 -8.35 9.32 8.61
N ALA A 65 -8.26 10.66 8.54
CA ALA A 65 -9.00 11.56 9.41
C ALA A 65 -10.50 11.62 9.07
N ALA A 66 -10.86 11.55 7.78
CA ALA A 66 -12.24 11.64 7.31
C ALA A 66 -12.96 10.28 7.26
N CYS A 67 -12.23 9.17 7.08
CA CYS A 67 -12.81 7.85 6.91
C CYS A 67 -13.36 7.28 8.22
N ILE A 68 -14.68 7.16 8.32
CA ILE A 68 -15.37 6.56 9.48
C ILE A 68 -15.45 5.03 9.43
N ARG A 69 -14.82 4.38 8.44
CA ARG A 69 -14.74 2.92 8.30
C ARG A 69 -16.10 2.21 8.20
N CYS A 70 -17.09 2.88 7.60
CA CYS A 70 -18.47 2.39 7.51
C CYS A 70 -18.66 1.24 6.49
N GLY A 71 -17.69 1.02 5.58
CA GLY A 71 -17.73 -0.05 4.58
C GLY A 71 -18.69 0.17 3.40
N LEU A 72 -19.38 1.31 3.30
CA LEU A 72 -20.34 1.56 2.22
C LEU A 72 -19.69 1.54 0.83
N CYS A 73 -18.48 2.09 0.69
CA CYS A 73 -17.73 2.04 -0.57
C CYS A 73 -17.35 0.61 -1.00
N VAL A 74 -17.14 -0.29 -0.03
CA VAL A 74 -16.88 -1.71 -0.30
C VAL A 74 -18.16 -2.41 -0.74
N ARG A 75 -19.25 -2.19 -0.01
CA ARG A 75 -20.56 -2.76 -0.34
C ARG A 75 -21.08 -2.37 -1.72
N ASP A 76 -20.89 -1.09 -2.09
CA ASP A 76 -21.41 -0.55 -3.33
C ASP A 76 -20.46 -0.76 -4.53
N CYS A 77 -19.31 -1.41 -4.32
CA CYS A 77 -18.43 -1.84 -5.40
C CYS A 77 -18.99 -3.09 -6.11
N PRO A 78 -19.43 -3.00 -7.38
CA PRO A 78 -20.09 -4.12 -8.05
C PRO A 78 -19.14 -5.25 -8.46
N TYR A 79 -17.82 -5.04 -8.30
CA TYR A 79 -16.77 -5.99 -8.73
C TYR A 79 -15.97 -6.58 -7.56
N ASP A 80 -16.39 -6.35 -6.32
CA ASP A 80 -15.68 -6.80 -5.11
C ASP A 80 -14.19 -6.43 -5.07
N THR A 81 -13.82 -5.35 -5.75
CA THR A 81 -12.44 -4.85 -5.81
C THR A 81 -11.97 -4.38 -4.45
N LEU A 82 -12.83 -3.65 -3.74
CA LEU A 82 -12.50 -3.04 -2.46
C LEU A 82 -12.68 -4.03 -1.31
N LYS A 83 -11.76 -3.97 -0.34
CA LYS A 83 -11.80 -4.72 0.91
C LYS A 83 -11.58 -3.80 2.09
N LEU A 84 -12.09 -4.15 3.26
CA LEU A 84 -11.72 -3.49 4.50
C LEU A 84 -10.46 -4.14 5.05
N ALA A 85 -9.49 -3.31 5.45
CA ALA A 85 -8.24 -3.78 6.00
C ALA A 85 -8.45 -4.51 7.32
N ASP A 86 -7.82 -5.66 7.47
CA ASP A 86 -7.71 -6.42 8.71
C ASP A 86 -6.33 -6.16 9.36
N TRP A 87 -6.10 -6.70 10.56
CA TRP A 87 -4.86 -6.52 11.33
C TRP A 87 -3.60 -6.95 10.57
N ALA A 88 -3.71 -7.93 9.69
CA ALA A 88 -2.60 -8.48 8.93
C ALA A 88 -2.34 -7.80 7.58
N ASP A 89 -3.23 -6.92 7.12
CA ASP A 89 -3.19 -6.40 5.74
C ASP A 89 -2.24 -5.21 5.55
N GLY A 90 -1.80 -4.60 6.64
CA GLY A 90 -0.88 -3.44 6.62
C GLY A 90 -1.54 -2.06 6.55
N PRO A 91 -2.59 -1.78 5.77
CA PRO A 91 -3.33 -0.52 5.87
C PRO A 91 -4.00 -0.36 7.23
N ALA A 92 -4.38 0.88 7.59
CA ALA A 92 -5.10 1.15 8.83
C ALA A 92 -6.38 0.31 8.92
N LEU A 93 -6.55 -0.40 10.04
CA LEU A 93 -7.65 -1.33 10.29
C LEU A 93 -9.01 -0.74 9.92
N GLY A 94 -9.83 -1.52 9.20
CA GLY A 94 -11.18 -1.15 8.79
C GLY A 94 -11.24 -0.13 7.64
N THR A 95 -10.12 0.33 7.12
CA THR A 95 -10.12 1.25 5.97
C THR A 95 -10.18 0.51 4.64
N PRO A 96 -10.89 1.05 3.61
CA PRO A 96 -10.97 0.42 2.31
C PRO A 96 -9.65 0.47 1.55
N TYR A 97 -9.30 -0.64 0.92
CA TYR A 97 -8.14 -0.78 0.04
C TYR A 97 -8.41 -1.81 -1.05
N PHE A 98 -7.54 -1.89 -2.04
CA PHE A 98 -7.49 -3.00 -2.99
C PHE A 98 -6.04 -3.35 -3.37
N ILE A 99 -5.87 -4.53 -3.92
CA ILE A 99 -4.59 -5.02 -4.45
C ILE A 99 -4.78 -5.26 -5.94
N ALA A 100 -4.10 -4.45 -6.76
CA ALA A 100 -4.21 -4.46 -8.21
C ALA A 100 -4.03 -5.87 -8.83
N ARG A 101 -3.06 -6.62 -8.34
CA ARG A 101 -2.78 -7.98 -8.82
C ARG A 101 -3.91 -8.97 -8.54
N LYS A 102 -4.68 -8.79 -7.45
CA LYS A 102 -5.79 -9.68 -7.08
C LYS A 102 -7.05 -9.31 -7.85
N VAL A 103 -7.59 -8.12 -7.59
CA VAL A 103 -8.79 -7.59 -8.25
C VAL A 103 -8.56 -6.12 -8.56
N PRO A 104 -8.32 -5.74 -9.83
CA PRO A 104 -8.09 -4.37 -10.24
C PRO A 104 -9.37 -3.55 -10.18
N CYS A 105 -9.25 -2.23 -10.19
CA CYS A 105 -10.41 -1.35 -10.33
C CYS A 105 -10.96 -1.42 -11.77
N GLU A 106 -12.26 -1.72 -11.89
CA GLU A 106 -12.92 -1.86 -13.19
C GLU A 106 -13.27 -0.52 -13.87
N MET A 107 -12.97 0.60 -13.22
CA MET A 107 -13.14 1.95 -13.81
C MET A 107 -14.59 2.26 -14.17
N CYS A 108 -15.51 2.09 -13.20
CA CYS A 108 -16.94 2.34 -13.38
C CYS A 108 -17.22 3.81 -13.71
N ASP A 109 -17.95 4.11 -14.76
CA ASP A 109 -18.33 5.49 -15.14
C ASP A 109 -19.14 6.20 -14.04
N THR A 110 -19.97 5.47 -13.32
CA THR A 110 -20.83 6.01 -12.26
C THR A 110 -20.11 6.21 -10.92
N ILE A 111 -18.93 5.66 -10.75
CA ILE A 111 -18.08 5.71 -9.54
C ILE A 111 -18.88 5.47 -8.25
N PRO A 112 -19.56 4.30 -8.10
CA PRO A 112 -20.49 4.08 -7.00
C PRO A 112 -19.82 4.13 -5.62
N CYS A 113 -18.56 3.70 -5.50
CA CYS A 113 -17.80 3.76 -4.25
C CYS A 113 -17.60 5.19 -3.74
N VAL A 114 -17.37 6.17 -4.64
CA VAL A 114 -17.24 7.59 -4.27
C VAL A 114 -18.59 8.14 -3.84
N LYS A 115 -19.65 7.87 -4.60
CA LYS A 115 -21.02 8.33 -4.28
C LYS A 115 -21.52 7.80 -2.94
N ALA A 116 -21.11 6.59 -2.58
CA ALA A 116 -21.49 5.95 -1.32
C ALA A 116 -20.79 6.50 -0.08
N CYS A 117 -19.71 7.29 -0.25
CA CYS A 117 -18.94 7.80 0.88
C CYS A 117 -19.66 8.96 1.58
N PRO A 118 -20.11 8.83 2.85
CA PRO A 118 -20.91 9.88 3.49
C PRO A 118 -20.06 11.04 4.05
N THR A 119 -18.74 10.84 4.19
CA THR A 119 -17.86 11.80 4.89
C THR A 119 -16.97 12.60 3.95
N GLY A 120 -16.99 12.31 2.63
CA GLY A 120 -16.08 12.92 1.68
C GLY A 120 -14.62 12.45 1.82
N ALA A 121 -14.34 11.37 2.56
CA ALA A 121 -13.03 10.71 2.53
C ALA A 121 -12.66 10.25 1.11
N LEU A 122 -13.67 9.97 0.29
CA LEU A 122 -13.58 9.87 -1.16
C LEU A 122 -14.18 11.13 -1.75
N ASP A 123 -13.40 11.87 -2.52
CA ASP A 123 -13.76 13.19 -3.06
C ASP A 123 -14.91 13.11 -4.06
N HIS A 124 -16.05 13.67 -3.71
CA HIS A 124 -17.26 13.70 -4.55
C HIS A 124 -17.13 14.61 -5.78
N THR A 125 -16.10 15.44 -5.86
CA THR A 125 -15.82 16.24 -7.07
C THR A 125 -15.27 15.38 -8.21
N LEU A 126 -14.84 14.13 -7.91
CA LEU A 126 -14.45 13.17 -8.91
C LEU A 126 -15.68 12.61 -9.63
N VAL A 127 -16.08 13.24 -10.73
CA VAL A 127 -17.20 12.83 -11.59
C VAL A 127 -16.79 12.00 -12.80
N GLU A 128 -15.51 12.09 -13.19
CA GLU A 128 -14.93 11.34 -14.31
C GLU A 128 -13.88 10.35 -13.77
N ILE A 129 -14.12 9.06 -13.93
CA ILE A 129 -13.21 8.03 -13.42
C ILE A 129 -11.79 8.10 -14.01
N ASN A 130 -11.66 8.59 -15.25
CA ASN A 130 -10.35 8.75 -15.91
C ASN A 130 -9.47 9.83 -15.25
N LYS A 131 -10.03 10.66 -14.38
CA LYS A 131 -9.30 11.65 -13.58
C LYS A 131 -8.88 11.09 -12.20
N ALA A 132 -9.29 9.88 -11.86
CA ALA A 132 -8.88 9.25 -10.61
C ALA A 132 -7.36 9.07 -10.53
N LYS A 133 -6.80 9.20 -9.33
CA LYS A 133 -5.36 9.05 -9.04
C LYS A 133 -5.19 8.08 -7.86
N MET A 134 -5.41 6.78 -8.13
CA MET A 134 -5.24 5.71 -7.13
C MET A 134 -3.77 5.32 -6.95
N GLY A 135 -2.94 5.59 -7.94
CA GLY A 135 -1.53 5.27 -8.01
C GLY A 135 -1.00 5.46 -9.42
N ALA A 136 0.22 5.01 -9.70
CA ALA A 136 0.74 4.95 -11.06
C ALA A 136 1.40 3.60 -11.34
N ALA A 137 1.23 3.09 -12.56
CA ALA A 137 1.90 1.90 -13.02
C ALA A 137 3.39 2.20 -13.29
N VAL A 138 4.25 1.28 -12.87
CA VAL A 138 5.71 1.37 -13.08
C VAL A 138 6.22 0.00 -13.52
N ILE A 139 7.12 -0.05 -14.48
CA ILE A 139 7.82 -1.28 -14.85
C ILE A 139 8.94 -1.48 -13.81
N THR A 140 8.69 -2.40 -12.87
CA THR A 140 9.60 -2.69 -11.76
C THR A 140 10.68 -3.71 -12.11
N SER A 141 10.39 -4.60 -13.06
CA SER A 141 11.30 -5.69 -13.45
C SER A 141 11.50 -5.71 -14.96
N ARG A 142 12.44 -4.89 -15.43
CA ARG A 142 12.76 -4.79 -16.86
C ARG A 142 13.33 -6.10 -17.41
N GLU A 143 14.08 -6.82 -16.59
CA GLU A 143 14.76 -8.07 -16.94
C GLU A 143 13.79 -9.23 -17.19
N THR A 144 12.64 -9.23 -16.52
CA THR A 144 11.63 -10.29 -16.67
C THR A 144 10.55 -9.92 -17.66
N CYS A 145 10.41 -8.65 -18.03
CA CYS A 145 9.40 -8.19 -18.98
C CYS A 145 9.60 -8.85 -20.35
N LEU A 146 8.63 -9.64 -20.79
CA LEU A 146 8.72 -10.40 -22.04
C LEU A 146 8.99 -9.48 -23.24
N ASN A 147 8.38 -8.31 -23.28
CA ASN A 147 8.60 -7.36 -24.38
C ASN A 147 10.04 -6.84 -24.38
N LEU A 148 10.56 -6.45 -23.22
CA LEU A 148 11.94 -5.95 -23.10
C LEU A 148 12.98 -7.04 -23.33
N GLN A 149 12.60 -8.31 -23.17
CA GLN A 149 13.41 -9.46 -23.60
C GLN A 149 13.37 -9.71 -25.11
N GLY A 150 12.62 -8.91 -25.86
CA GLY A 150 12.50 -9.03 -27.33
C GLY A 150 11.46 -10.05 -27.77
N LEU A 151 10.57 -10.49 -26.88
CA LEU A 151 9.38 -11.25 -27.21
C LEU A 151 8.21 -10.28 -27.43
N ARG A 152 7.25 -10.66 -28.29
CA ARG A 152 6.09 -9.81 -28.51
C ARG A 152 5.11 -9.94 -27.34
N CYS A 153 5.00 -8.90 -26.53
CA CYS A 153 4.05 -8.82 -25.45
C CYS A 153 3.59 -7.35 -25.28
N ASP A 154 2.30 -7.08 -25.53
CA ASP A 154 1.69 -5.75 -25.45
C ASP A 154 0.44 -5.76 -24.58
N ILE A 155 0.30 -6.75 -23.68
CA ILE A 155 -0.90 -6.97 -22.86
C ILE A 155 -1.20 -5.75 -21.98
N CYS A 156 -0.20 -5.22 -21.28
CA CYS A 156 -0.37 -4.07 -20.39
C CYS A 156 -0.89 -2.82 -21.12
N TYR A 157 -0.45 -2.62 -22.38
CA TYR A 157 -0.95 -1.57 -23.23
C TYR A 157 -2.42 -1.79 -23.64
N ARG A 158 -2.75 -3.00 -24.14
CA ARG A 158 -4.10 -3.31 -24.65
C ARG A 158 -5.20 -3.27 -23.60
N VAL A 159 -4.89 -3.66 -22.34
CA VAL A 159 -5.88 -3.68 -21.26
C VAL A 159 -6.05 -2.33 -20.57
N CYS A 160 -5.28 -1.32 -20.97
CA CYS A 160 -5.34 0.00 -20.36
C CYS A 160 -6.64 0.72 -20.76
N PRO A 161 -7.48 1.16 -19.81
CA PRO A 161 -8.70 1.91 -20.13
C PRO A 161 -8.40 3.27 -20.75
N VAL A 162 -7.20 3.81 -20.52
CA VAL A 162 -6.71 5.10 -21.04
C VAL A 162 -5.55 4.84 -22.01
N ILE A 163 -5.78 3.91 -22.94
CA ILE A 163 -4.81 3.52 -23.99
C ILE A 163 -4.36 4.75 -24.79
N ASP A 164 -3.12 4.72 -25.29
CA ASP A 164 -2.46 5.80 -26.06
C ASP A 164 -2.22 7.11 -25.30
N LYS A 165 -2.75 7.24 -24.07
CA LYS A 165 -2.48 8.39 -23.18
C LYS A 165 -1.70 7.97 -21.93
N ALA A 166 -2.25 7.02 -21.17
CA ALA A 166 -1.61 6.56 -19.94
C ALA A 166 -0.50 5.54 -20.18
N ILE A 167 -0.56 4.80 -21.28
CA ILE A 167 0.49 3.87 -21.70
C ILE A 167 0.61 3.91 -23.22
N THR A 168 1.85 4.04 -23.70
CA THR A 168 2.20 4.04 -25.13
C THR A 168 3.21 2.94 -25.42
N LEU A 169 3.39 2.60 -26.69
CA LEU A 169 4.43 1.67 -27.14
C LEU A 169 5.47 2.43 -27.97
N GLU A 170 6.67 2.54 -27.43
CA GLU A 170 7.81 3.09 -28.17
C GLU A 170 8.56 1.98 -28.91
N THR A 171 8.80 2.20 -30.20
CA THR A 171 9.49 1.24 -31.05
C THR A 171 10.99 1.44 -30.95
N THR A 172 11.69 0.43 -30.47
CA THR A 172 13.16 0.42 -30.38
C THR A 172 13.76 -0.77 -31.14
N HIS A 173 15.04 -0.65 -31.51
CA HIS A 173 15.75 -1.72 -32.20
C HIS A 173 16.04 -2.88 -31.24
N ASN A 174 15.75 -4.12 -31.68
CA ASN A 174 16.05 -5.31 -30.88
C ASN A 174 17.53 -5.67 -30.96
N GLY A 175 18.32 -5.23 -29.97
CA GLY A 175 19.75 -5.51 -29.90
C GLY A 175 20.10 -6.99 -29.76
N ARG A 176 19.16 -7.84 -29.26
CA ARG A 176 19.38 -9.28 -29.06
C ARG A 176 19.22 -10.08 -30.35
N THR A 177 18.15 -9.82 -31.11
CA THR A 177 17.82 -10.64 -32.29
C THR A 177 18.23 -9.97 -33.60
N GLN A 178 18.45 -8.68 -33.62
CA GLN A 178 18.75 -7.86 -34.80
C GLN A 178 17.67 -7.91 -35.90
N ARG A 179 16.53 -8.53 -35.64
CA ARG A 179 15.51 -8.83 -36.65
C ARG A 179 14.16 -8.18 -36.46
N HIS A 180 13.78 -7.95 -35.21
CA HIS A 180 12.45 -7.43 -34.86
C HIS A 180 12.57 -6.21 -33.96
N ALA A 181 11.64 -5.27 -34.09
CA ALA A 181 11.52 -4.17 -33.16
C ALA A 181 11.03 -4.66 -31.79
N VAL A 182 11.48 -4.00 -30.72
CA VAL A 182 10.90 -4.08 -29.38
C VAL A 182 9.89 -2.96 -29.25
N PHE A 183 8.70 -3.25 -28.73
CA PHE A 183 7.65 -2.27 -28.49
C PHE A 183 7.63 -1.95 -27.00
N GLU A 184 8.55 -1.14 -26.53
CA GLU A 184 8.68 -0.81 -25.11
C GLU A 184 7.43 -0.09 -24.59
N PRO A 185 6.74 -0.62 -23.56
CA PRO A 185 5.63 0.07 -22.96
C PRO A 185 6.15 1.21 -22.08
N VAL A 186 5.71 2.42 -22.39
CA VAL A 186 6.03 3.64 -21.63
C VAL A 186 4.78 4.11 -20.90
N VAL A 187 4.88 4.29 -19.58
CA VAL A 187 3.78 4.75 -18.74
C VAL A 187 3.90 6.24 -18.51
N HIS A 188 2.82 6.97 -18.82
CA HIS A 188 2.66 8.39 -18.57
C HIS A 188 1.87 8.58 -17.28
N ALA A 189 2.58 8.85 -16.18
CA ALA A 189 2.00 8.89 -14.84
C ALA A 189 0.91 9.96 -14.70
N GLU A 190 1.01 11.07 -15.42
CA GLU A 190 0.03 12.15 -15.45
C GLU A 190 -1.36 11.73 -15.98
N TYR A 191 -1.41 10.69 -16.84
CA TYR A 191 -2.65 10.12 -17.38
C TYR A 191 -3.02 8.79 -16.74
N CYS A 192 -2.09 8.16 -16.01
CA CYS A 192 -2.34 6.90 -15.34
C CYS A 192 -3.29 7.10 -14.15
N THR A 193 -4.35 6.29 -14.09
CA THR A 193 -5.33 6.30 -13.00
C THR A 193 -4.95 5.38 -11.85
N GLY A 194 -4.00 4.44 -12.09
CA GLY A 194 -3.63 3.43 -11.10
C GLY A 194 -4.67 2.31 -10.92
N CYS A 195 -5.49 2.04 -11.92
CA CYS A 195 -6.56 1.03 -11.84
C CYS A 195 -6.05 -0.42 -11.64
N GLY A 196 -4.83 -0.72 -12.07
CA GLY A 196 -4.20 -2.04 -11.87
C GLY A 196 -4.50 -3.09 -12.91
N LYS A 197 -5.26 -2.80 -13.97
CA LYS A 197 -5.57 -3.78 -15.03
C LYS A 197 -4.31 -4.29 -15.73
N CYS A 198 -3.32 -3.43 -15.95
CA CYS A 198 -2.03 -3.82 -16.55
C CYS A 198 -1.25 -4.80 -15.66
N GLU A 199 -1.22 -4.59 -14.35
CA GLU A 199 -0.58 -5.48 -13.39
C GLU A 199 -1.30 -6.83 -13.31
N LYS A 200 -2.64 -6.82 -13.20
CA LYS A 200 -3.46 -8.03 -13.16
C LYS A 200 -3.27 -8.89 -14.39
N SER A 201 -3.23 -8.27 -15.57
CA SER A 201 -3.17 -8.98 -16.85
C SER A 201 -1.75 -9.38 -17.26
N CYS A 202 -0.72 -8.96 -16.53
CA CYS A 202 0.65 -9.40 -16.81
C CYS A 202 0.76 -10.92 -16.69
N PRO A 203 1.25 -11.63 -17.75
CA PRO A 203 1.27 -13.09 -17.80
C PRO A 203 2.31 -13.71 -16.87
N LEU A 204 3.21 -12.92 -16.32
CA LEU A 204 4.25 -13.38 -15.40
C LEU A 204 3.67 -13.68 -14.01
N GLY A 205 4.23 -14.66 -13.32
CA GLY A 205 3.85 -14.99 -11.93
C GLY A 205 4.04 -13.78 -11.00
N ASP A 206 5.21 -13.16 -11.04
CA ASP A 206 5.45 -11.81 -10.50
C ASP A 206 5.38 -10.81 -11.65
N ALA A 207 4.43 -9.88 -11.58
CA ALA A 207 4.19 -8.94 -12.67
C ALA A 207 5.37 -7.98 -12.85
N ALA A 208 5.86 -7.85 -14.07
CA ALA A 208 6.93 -6.91 -14.41
C ALA A 208 6.48 -5.45 -14.35
N ILE A 209 5.17 -5.19 -14.43
CA ILE A 209 4.55 -3.88 -14.25
C ILE A 209 3.69 -3.92 -12.99
N LYS A 210 3.92 -3.01 -12.06
CA LYS A 210 3.20 -2.92 -10.78
C LYS A 210 2.60 -1.53 -10.62
N VAL A 211 1.48 -1.43 -9.92
CA VAL A 211 0.90 -0.14 -9.57
C VAL A 211 1.32 0.22 -8.16
N LEU A 212 2.02 1.33 -8.06
CA LEU A 212 2.48 1.87 -6.78
C LEU A 212 1.53 2.98 -6.31
N PRO A 213 1.30 3.10 -4.99
CA PRO A 213 0.52 4.19 -4.43
C PRO A 213 1.19 5.55 -4.71
N PRO A 214 0.44 6.68 -4.71
CA PRO A 214 0.93 7.98 -5.15
C PRO A 214 2.24 8.43 -4.48
N LYS A 215 2.44 8.11 -3.20
CA LYS A 215 3.68 8.45 -2.46
C LYS A 215 4.95 7.75 -2.96
N LEU A 216 4.80 6.64 -3.67
CA LEU A 216 5.92 5.84 -4.19
C LEU A 216 6.09 5.98 -5.70
N ALA A 217 5.08 6.54 -6.37
CA ALA A 217 5.02 6.69 -7.82
C ALA A 217 5.45 8.08 -8.32
N PHE A 218 5.41 9.10 -7.42
CA PHE A 218 5.72 10.50 -7.71
C PHE A 218 6.69 11.10 -6.69
#